data_ebc0f092c5b6291cc8f4a7a73bf0ee6f
#
_entry.id   ebc0f092c5b6291cc8f4a7a73bf0ee6f
#
_cell.length_a   1.000
_cell.length_b   1.000
_cell.length_c   1.000
_cell.angle_alpha   90.00
_cell.angle_beta   90.00
_cell.angle_gamma   90.00
#
_symmetry.space_group_name_H-M   'P 1'
#
loop_
_entity.id
_entity.type
_entity.pdbx_description
1 polymer ?
#
loop_
_entity_poly.entity_id
_entity_poly.type
_entity_poly.pdbx_seq_one_letter_code
_entity_poly.pdbx_strand_id
1 'polypeptide(L)'
;MTSTRFHSLSDGRQIAFRHVAGTGPTLVFLPGYMSDMAGSKACAVVDWAAGQGRACLLLDYSGCGESPGRFADGTLSRWRDEVLALIAAYCSGPVVLIGSSMGGWLMLLVALCIPNRVAALVGIAAAPDFTAWGFSDEQQAELAAADQQAIGR
;
A
#
# COMPACT_ATOMS: atom_id res chain seq x y z
N MET A 1 -16.59 -7.79 11.91
CA MET A 1 -15.96 -7.44 10.60
C MET A 1 -15.85 -5.92 10.51
N THR A 2 -14.67 -5.41 10.28
CA THR A 2 -14.44 -3.95 10.24
C THR A 2 -15.01 -3.38 8.95
N SER A 3 -15.84 -2.34 9.03
CA SER A 3 -16.42 -1.68 7.87
C SER A 3 -15.38 -0.88 7.08
N THR A 4 -15.56 -0.80 5.78
CA THR A 4 -14.77 0.08 4.93
C THR A 4 -15.11 1.55 5.22
N ARG A 5 -14.07 2.36 5.37
CA ARG A 5 -14.13 3.80 5.54
C ARG A 5 -13.35 4.46 4.41
N PHE A 6 -13.55 5.76 4.21
CA PHE A 6 -12.85 6.54 3.19
C PHE A 6 -12.09 7.69 3.84
N HIS A 7 -10.84 7.86 3.44
CA HIS A 7 -9.99 8.98 3.83
C HIS A 7 -9.82 9.93 2.65
N SER A 8 -10.12 11.21 2.88
CA SER A 8 -9.96 12.24 1.85
C SER A 8 -8.57 12.84 1.91
N LEU A 9 -7.84 12.77 0.80
CA LEU A 9 -6.56 13.45 0.63
C LEU A 9 -6.76 14.93 0.31
N SER A 10 -5.71 15.72 0.46
CA SER A 10 -5.73 17.17 0.20
C SER A 10 -6.10 17.54 -1.25
N ASP A 11 -5.85 16.64 -2.20
CA ASP A 11 -6.20 16.82 -3.61
C ASP A 11 -7.61 16.30 -3.98
N GLY A 12 -8.40 15.88 -2.98
CA GLY A 12 -9.76 15.39 -3.14
C GLY A 12 -9.89 13.89 -3.42
N ARG A 13 -8.79 13.16 -3.62
CA ARG A 13 -8.84 11.71 -3.77
C ARG A 13 -9.35 11.06 -2.48
N GLN A 14 -10.10 9.97 -2.65
CA GLN A 14 -10.61 9.16 -1.54
C GLN A 14 -9.96 7.78 -1.53
N ILE A 15 -9.46 7.38 -0.38
CA ILE A 15 -8.80 6.08 -0.20
C ILE A 15 -9.65 5.22 0.73
N ALA A 16 -10.09 4.08 0.23
CA ALA A 16 -10.81 3.09 1.01
C ALA A 16 -9.84 2.37 1.95
N PHE A 17 -10.23 2.24 3.20
CA PHE A 17 -9.42 1.59 4.22
C PHE A 17 -10.27 0.90 5.29
N ARG A 18 -9.65 -0.02 6.01
CA ARG A 18 -10.20 -0.64 7.22
C ARG A 18 -9.19 -0.50 8.35
N HIS A 19 -9.66 -0.13 9.51
CA HIS A 19 -8.82 0.04 10.70
C HIS A 19 -9.40 -0.72 11.87
N VAL A 20 -8.61 -1.63 12.42
CA VAL A 20 -8.90 -2.35 13.66
C VAL A 20 -8.10 -1.71 14.77
N ALA A 21 -8.80 -1.24 15.80
CA ALA A 21 -8.15 -0.74 17.01
C ALA A 21 -7.50 -1.88 17.79
N GLY A 22 -6.40 -1.60 18.45
CA GLY A 22 -5.67 -2.58 19.24
C GLY A 22 -4.43 -2.01 19.88
N THR A 23 -3.58 -2.87 20.42
CA THR A 23 -2.34 -2.52 21.10
C THR A 23 -1.10 -2.84 20.25
N GLY A 24 0.04 -2.31 20.68
CA GLY A 24 1.35 -2.53 20.04
C GLY A 24 1.51 -1.78 18.73
N PRO A 25 2.60 -2.03 17.99
CA PRO A 25 2.77 -1.48 16.65
C PRO A 25 1.57 -1.84 15.76
N THR A 26 1.08 -0.87 14.98
CA THR A 26 0.00 -1.13 14.03
C THR A 26 0.53 -1.95 12.86
N LEU A 27 -0.14 -3.05 12.54
CA LEU A 27 0.14 -3.82 11.34
C LEU A 27 -0.47 -3.11 10.14
N VAL A 28 0.33 -2.75 9.14
CA VAL A 28 -0.12 -2.09 7.92
C VAL A 28 0.11 -3.05 6.75
N PHE A 29 -0.96 -3.53 6.13
CA PHE A 29 -0.88 -4.45 5.01
C PHE A 29 -0.96 -3.70 3.68
N LEU A 30 0.01 -3.96 2.80
CA LEU A 30 0.14 -3.36 1.48
C LEU A 30 -0.12 -4.43 0.41
N PRO A 31 -1.26 -4.36 -0.31
CA PRO A 31 -1.58 -5.31 -1.37
C PRO A 31 -0.61 -5.28 -2.55
N GLY A 32 -0.61 -6.35 -3.33
CA GLY A 32 0.16 -6.46 -4.56
C GLY A 32 -0.54 -5.84 -5.76
N TYR A 33 0.09 -5.99 -6.92
CA TYR A 33 -0.42 -5.54 -8.21
C TYR A 33 -1.79 -6.17 -8.51
N MET A 34 -2.76 -5.33 -8.87
CA MET A 34 -4.16 -5.72 -9.13
C MET A 34 -4.81 -6.54 -7.99
N SER A 35 -4.34 -6.36 -6.78
CA SER A 35 -4.94 -6.91 -5.56
C SER A 35 -5.60 -5.82 -4.74
N ASP A 36 -6.32 -6.24 -3.70
CA ASP A 36 -7.04 -5.34 -2.80
C ASP A 36 -7.03 -5.86 -1.34
N MET A 37 -7.60 -5.06 -0.44
CA MET A 37 -7.69 -5.38 0.98
C MET A 37 -8.72 -6.49 1.32
N ALA A 38 -9.48 -6.98 0.35
CA ALA A 38 -10.38 -8.13 0.49
C ALA A 38 -9.71 -9.45 0.12
N GLY A 39 -8.47 -9.41 -0.37
CA GLY A 39 -7.70 -10.60 -0.72
C GLY A 39 -7.39 -11.49 0.49
N SER A 40 -7.11 -12.77 0.23
CA SER A 40 -6.91 -13.78 1.27
C SER A 40 -5.80 -13.44 2.27
N LYS A 41 -4.70 -12.87 1.80
CA LYS A 41 -3.58 -12.47 2.67
C LYS A 41 -3.96 -11.30 3.58
N ALA A 42 -4.64 -10.29 3.05
CA ALA A 42 -5.12 -9.15 3.83
C ALA A 42 -6.13 -9.60 4.90
N CYS A 43 -7.07 -10.47 4.54
CA CYS A 43 -8.03 -11.05 5.49
C CYS A 43 -7.32 -11.86 6.59
N ALA A 44 -6.35 -12.69 6.25
CA ALA A 44 -5.60 -13.47 7.23
C ALA A 44 -4.84 -12.56 8.21
N VAL A 45 -4.25 -11.47 7.76
CA VAL A 45 -3.54 -10.51 8.62
C VAL A 45 -4.51 -9.82 9.57
N VAL A 46 -5.63 -9.31 9.08
CA VAL A 46 -6.60 -8.61 9.94
C VAL A 46 -7.27 -9.54 10.93
N ASP A 47 -7.59 -10.77 10.55
CA ASP A 47 -8.19 -11.77 11.45
C ASP A 47 -7.21 -12.16 12.55
N TRP A 48 -5.96 -12.39 12.21
CA TRP A 48 -4.91 -12.64 13.18
C TRP A 48 -4.74 -11.46 14.15
N ALA A 49 -4.66 -10.24 13.61
CA ALA A 49 -4.50 -9.04 14.42
C ALA A 49 -5.66 -8.87 15.42
N ALA A 50 -6.89 -9.04 14.95
CA ALA A 50 -8.08 -8.97 15.79
C ALA A 50 -8.05 -10.05 16.90
N GLY A 51 -7.68 -11.29 16.58
CA GLY A 51 -7.53 -12.37 17.54
C GLY A 51 -6.45 -12.14 18.60
N GLN A 52 -5.42 -11.35 18.27
CA GLN A 52 -4.32 -11.00 19.19
C GLN A 52 -4.52 -9.64 19.87
N GLY A 53 -5.63 -8.94 19.63
CA GLY A 53 -5.85 -7.59 20.16
C GLY A 53 -4.86 -6.54 19.59
N ARG A 54 -4.34 -6.75 18.38
CA ARG A 54 -3.38 -5.87 17.72
C ARG A 54 -4.08 -4.87 16.81
N ALA A 55 -3.55 -3.65 16.76
CA ALA A 55 -4.00 -2.67 15.78
C ALA A 55 -3.60 -3.08 14.35
N CYS A 56 -4.50 -2.88 13.39
CA CYS A 56 -4.27 -3.22 12.00
C CYS A 56 -4.90 -2.20 11.06
N LEU A 57 -4.19 -1.85 9.99
CA LEU A 57 -4.64 -0.96 8.94
C LEU A 57 -4.51 -1.69 7.59
N LEU A 58 -5.62 -1.76 6.86
CA LEU A 58 -5.70 -2.23 5.48
C LEU A 58 -6.13 -1.07 4.59
N LEU A 59 -5.67 -1.04 3.34
CA LEU A 59 -6.11 -0.03 2.37
C LEU A 59 -6.18 -0.60 0.96
N ASP A 60 -6.97 0.06 0.14
CA ASP A 60 -6.94 -0.05 -1.31
C ASP A 60 -6.29 1.21 -1.88
N TYR A 61 -5.26 1.05 -2.73
CA TYR A 61 -4.68 2.20 -3.42
C TYR A 61 -5.71 2.84 -4.36
N SER A 62 -5.55 4.12 -4.69
CA SER A 62 -6.42 4.78 -5.68
C SER A 62 -6.47 3.98 -6.98
N GLY A 63 -7.68 3.79 -7.50
CA GLY A 63 -7.93 2.96 -8.69
C GLY A 63 -7.92 1.45 -8.45
N CYS A 64 -7.81 0.99 -7.19
CA CYS A 64 -7.84 -0.43 -6.81
C CYS A 64 -8.98 -0.69 -5.82
N GLY A 65 -9.54 -1.91 -5.85
CA GLY A 65 -10.56 -2.36 -4.91
C GLY A 65 -11.73 -1.39 -4.80
N GLU A 66 -12.03 -0.95 -3.57
CA GLU A 66 -13.11 0.00 -3.28
C GLU A 66 -12.70 1.48 -3.40
N SER A 67 -11.41 1.77 -3.62
CA SER A 67 -10.94 3.15 -3.82
C SER A 67 -11.32 3.66 -5.20
N PRO A 68 -11.92 4.87 -5.31
CA PRO A 68 -12.20 5.49 -6.59
C PRO A 68 -10.95 5.79 -7.41
N GLY A 69 -11.15 6.08 -8.69
CA GLY A 69 -10.10 6.42 -9.62
C GLY A 69 -9.85 5.34 -10.65
N ARG A 70 -8.90 5.60 -11.56
CA ARG A 70 -8.51 4.64 -12.58
C ARG A 70 -7.17 4.02 -12.22
N PHE A 71 -7.07 2.71 -12.34
CA PHE A 71 -5.82 1.99 -12.11
C PHE A 71 -4.65 2.54 -12.96
N ALA A 72 -4.94 2.92 -14.22
CA ALA A 72 -3.95 3.45 -15.14
C ALA A 72 -3.33 4.80 -14.69
N ASP A 73 -3.97 5.53 -13.79
CA ASP A 73 -3.43 6.78 -13.23
C ASP A 73 -2.50 6.52 -12.01
N GLY A 74 -2.40 5.26 -11.57
CA GLY A 74 -1.58 4.87 -10.43
C GLY A 74 -0.09 4.88 -10.74
N THR A 75 0.70 5.34 -9.77
CA THR A 75 2.15 5.21 -9.74
C THR A 75 2.58 4.74 -8.36
N LEU A 76 3.75 4.15 -8.24
CA LEU A 76 4.29 3.74 -6.93
C LEU A 76 4.45 4.94 -5.99
N SER A 77 4.89 6.08 -6.50
CA SER A 77 5.02 7.31 -5.69
C SER A 77 3.67 7.80 -5.18
N ARG A 78 2.65 7.77 -6.02
CA ARG A 78 1.28 8.15 -5.66
C ARG A 78 0.72 7.23 -4.59
N TRP A 79 0.84 5.93 -4.76
CA TRP A 79 0.37 4.94 -3.80
C TRP A 79 1.16 4.96 -2.49
N ARG A 80 2.48 5.19 -2.55
CA ARG A 80 3.30 5.44 -1.35
C ARG A 80 2.77 6.61 -0.53
N ASP A 81 2.46 7.73 -1.18
CA ASP A 81 1.98 8.94 -0.51
C ASP A 81 0.59 8.72 0.12
N GLU A 82 -0.26 7.90 -0.49
CA GLU A 82 -1.54 7.47 0.07
C GLU A 82 -1.34 6.64 1.36
N VAL A 83 -0.41 5.70 1.35
CA VAL A 83 -0.05 4.91 2.54
C VAL A 83 0.45 5.80 3.66
N LEU A 84 1.35 6.74 3.35
CA LEU A 84 1.89 7.68 4.32
C LEU A 84 0.80 8.55 4.94
N ALA A 85 -0.16 9.02 4.15
CA ALA A 85 -1.29 9.82 4.63
C ALA A 85 -2.16 9.02 5.61
N LEU A 86 -2.46 7.77 5.32
CA LEU A 86 -3.24 6.91 6.22
C LEU A 86 -2.48 6.57 7.50
N ILE A 87 -1.20 6.28 7.42
CA ILE A 87 -0.36 6.04 8.61
C ILE A 87 -0.36 7.30 9.50
N ALA A 88 -0.18 8.47 8.93
CA ALA A 88 -0.21 9.73 9.68
C ALA A 88 -1.55 9.99 10.37
N ALA A 89 -2.65 9.64 9.71
CA ALA A 89 -4.00 9.91 10.22
C ALA A 89 -4.48 8.88 11.26
N TYR A 90 -4.08 7.62 11.14
CA TYR A 90 -4.70 6.52 11.91
C TYR A 90 -3.72 5.70 12.76
N CYS A 91 -2.41 5.89 12.61
CA CYS A 91 -1.40 5.17 13.38
C CYS A 91 -0.61 6.16 14.27
N SER A 92 -0.81 6.09 15.58
CA SER A 92 -0.16 7.02 16.52
C SER A 92 1.26 6.62 16.95
N GLY A 93 1.65 5.37 16.74
CA GLY A 93 2.93 4.81 17.20
C GLY A 93 3.72 4.13 16.08
N PRO A 94 4.63 3.24 16.44
CA PRO A 94 5.38 2.43 15.48
C PRO A 94 4.45 1.58 14.61
N VAL A 95 4.89 1.26 13.40
CA VAL A 95 4.17 0.41 12.46
C VAL A 95 5.02 -0.79 12.06
N VAL A 96 4.35 -1.90 11.78
CA VAL A 96 4.92 -3.06 11.10
C VAL A 96 4.33 -3.07 9.70
N LEU A 97 5.18 -2.91 8.69
CA LEU A 97 4.73 -2.93 7.29
C LEU A 97 4.79 -4.36 6.75
N ILE A 98 3.68 -4.83 6.20
CA ILE A 98 3.55 -6.16 5.61
C ILE A 98 3.21 -5.97 4.14
N GLY A 99 4.16 -6.25 3.25
CA GLY A 99 4.00 -6.03 1.81
C GLY A 99 4.01 -7.32 1.02
N SER A 100 3.00 -7.53 0.18
CA SER A 100 2.89 -8.67 -0.72
C SER A 100 3.20 -8.28 -2.15
N SER A 101 4.14 -8.97 -2.80
CA SER A 101 4.54 -8.74 -4.20
C SER A 101 4.94 -7.26 -4.42
N MET A 102 4.26 -6.53 -5.32
CA MET A 102 4.45 -5.08 -5.51
C MET A 102 4.27 -4.29 -4.20
N GLY A 103 3.40 -4.73 -3.30
CA GLY A 103 3.25 -4.15 -1.96
C GLY A 103 4.52 -4.24 -1.13
N GLY A 104 5.38 -5.22 -1.38
CA GLY A 104 6.72 -5.30 -0.81
C GLY A 104 7.65 -4.20 -1.31
N TRP A 105 7.56 -3.80 -2.56
CA TRP A 105 8.27 -2.62 -3.07
C TRP A 105 7.76 -1.34 -2.42
N LEU A 106 6.44 -1.15 -2.37
CA LEU A 106 5.83 -0.02 -1.66
C LEU A 106 6.24 0.05 -0.19
N MET A 107 6.28 -1.09 0.48
CA MET A 107 6.76 -1.23 1.86
C MET A 107 8.14 -0.60 2.06
N LEU A 108 9.07 -0.88 1.16
CA LEU A 108 10.43 -0.31 1.21
C LEU A 108 10.41 1.20 0.95
N LEU A 109 9.63 1.68 -0.02
CA LEU A 109 9.50 3.10 -0.30
C LEU A 109 8.90 3.87 0.88
N VAL A 110 7.88 3.32 1.53
CA VAL A 110 7.27 3.90 2.73
C VAL A 110 8.29 3.92 3.88
N ALA A 111 9.01 2.83 4.11
CA ALA A 111 10.01 2.73 5.18
C ALA A 111 11.13 3.76 5.03
N LEU A 112 11.56 4.05 3.82
CA LEU A 112 12.56 5.10 3.55
C LEU A 112 12.06 6.51 3.92
N CYS A 113 10.75 6.76 3.83
CA CYS A 113 10.17 8.05 4.19
C CYS A 113 9.98 8.23 5.71
N ILE A 114 9.72 7.15 6.44
CA ILE A 114 9.43 7.19 7.89
C ILE A 114 10.28 6.17 8.68
N PRO A 115 11.60 6.16 8.52
CA PRO A 115 12.45 5.10 9.10
C PRO A 115 12.33 4.99 10.62
N ASN A 116 12.10 6.10 11.30
CA ASN A 116 11.99 6.13 12.78
C ASN A 116 10.64 5.57 13.30
N ARG A 117 9.68 5.35 12.43
CA ARG A 117 8.36 4.81 12.78
C ARG A 117 8.20 3.32 12.45
N VAL A 118 9.11 2.76 11.69
CA VAL A 118 9.04 1.36 11.25
C VAL A 118 9.68 0.46 12.27
N ALA A 119 8.87 -0.36 12.95
CA ALA A 119 9.35 -1.35 13.92
C ALA A 119 9.85 -2.62 13.23
N ALA A 120 9.22 -3.04 12.14
CA ALA A 120 9.60 -4.22 11.37
C ALA A 120 9.03 -4.18 9.95
N LEU A 121 9.62 -4.97 9.06
CA LEU A 121 9.18 -5.20 7.69
C LEU A 121 8.94 -6.70 7.49
N VAL A 122 7.81 -7.05 6.89
CA VAL A 122 7.48 -8.42 6.52
C VAL A 122 7.16 -8.46 5.02
N GLY A 123 8.00 -9.12 4.25
CA GLY A 123 7.81 -9.31 2.82
C GLY A 123 7.19 -10.68 2.52
N ILE A 124 6.10 -10.70 1.75
CA ILE A 124 5.48 -11.92 1.24
C ILE A 124 5.72 -11.94 -0.26
N ALA A 125 6.69 -12.72 -0.71
CA ALA A 125 7.14 -12.72 -2.11
C ALA A 125 7.37 -11.28 -2.62
N ALA A 126 8.02 -10.44 -1.82
CA ALA A 126 8.26 -9.04 -2.15
C ALA A 126 9.00 -8.90 -3.48
N ALA A 127 8.54 -7.99 -4.32
CA ALA A 127 9.03 -7.81 -5.67
C ALA A 127 9.53 -6.38 -5.93
N PRO A 128 10.62 -5.94 -5.24
CA PRO A 128 11.22 -4.65 -5.51
C PRO A 128 11.80 -4.62 -6.92
N ASP A 129 11.70 -3.48 -7.59
CA ASP A 129 12.22 -3.26 -8.94
C ASP A 129 11.73 -4.30 -9.99
N PHE A 130 10.53 -4.89 -9.81
CA PHE A 130 10.03 -5.95 -10.70
C PHE A 130 9.93 -5.49 -12.16
N THR A 131 9.81 -4.20 -12.42
CA THR A 131 9.82 -3.62 -13.77
C THR A 131 11.18 -3.79 -14.46
N ALA A 132 12.25 -3.94 -13.70
CA ALA A 132 13.60 -4.14 -14.24
C ALA A 132 13.91 -5.61 -14.56
N TRP A 133 13.31 -6.57 -13.84
CA TRP A 133 13.61 -8.00 -14.00
C TRP A 133 12.39 -8.86 -14.34
N GLY A 134 11.19 -8.38 -14.10
CA GLY A 134 9.94 -9.09 -14.37
C GLY A 134 9.33 -8.76 -15.73
N PHE A 135 9.79 -7.70 -16.40
CA PHE A 135 9.32 -7.30 -17.71
C PHE A 135 10.36 -7.60 -18.79
N SER A 136 9.90 -7.91 -20.00
CA SER A 136 10.76 -8.04 -21.19
C SER A 136 11.37 -6.68 -21.56
N ASP A 137 12.46 -6.69 -22.35
CA ASP A 137 13.09 -5.48 -22.86
C ASP A 137 12.11 -4.57 -23.62
N GLU A 138 11.16 -5.17 -24.36
CA GLU A 138 10.10 -4.46 -25.06
C GLU A 138 9.14 -3.77 -24.11
N GLN A 139 8.68 -4.45 -23.06
CA GLN A 139 7.83 -3.89 -22.03
C GLN A 139 8.53 -2.77 -21.24
N GLN A 140 9.83 -2.93 -20.96
CA GLN A 140 10.64 -1.87 -20.30
C GLN A 140 10.78 -0.65 -21.20
N ALA A 141 10.97 -0.83 -22.51
CA ALA A 141 11.03 0.27 -23.48
C ALA A 141 9.70 1.02 -23.59
N GLU A 142 8.57 0.32 -23.57
CA GLU A 142 7.23 0.92 -23.55
C GLU A 142 7.01 1.77 -22.31
N LEU A 143 7.41 1.28 -21.12
CA LEU A 143 7.32 2.04 -19.87
C LEU A 143 8.17 3.31 -19.91
N ALA A 144 9.40 3.20 -20.38
CA ALA A 144 10.30 4.35 -20.51
C ALA A 144 9.76 5.41 -21.49
N ALA A 145 9.13 4.99 -22.59
CA ALA A 145 8.48 5.89 -23.55
C ALA A 145 7.24 6.58 -22.94
N ALA A 146 6.47 5.87 -22.12
CA ALA A 146 5.31 6.43 -21.43
C ALA A 146 5.71 7.49 -20.38
N ASP A 147 6.79 7.26 -19.63
CA ASP A 147 7.35 8.22 -18.69
C ASP A 147 7.81 9.52 -19.38
N GLN A 148 8.47 9.41 -20.53
CA GLN A 148 8.88 10.58 -21.30
C GLN A 148 7.71 11.41 -21.82
N GLN A 149 6.58 10.78 -22.15
CA GLN A 149 5.36 11.49 -22.55
C GLN A 149 4.67 12.19 -21.36
N ALA A 150 4.79 11.65 -20.16
CA ALA A 150 4.23 12.25 -18.95
C ALA A 150 5.00 13.49 -18.48
N ILE A 151 6.32 13.54 -18.72
CA ILE A 151 7.19 14.66 -18.34
C ILE A 151 7.07 15.84 -19.33
N GLY A 152 6.62 15.59 -20.55
CA GLY A 152 6.48 16.58 -21.62
C GLY A 152 5.13 17.31 -21.70
N ARG A 153 4.27 17.22 -20.66
CA ARG A 153 2.96 17.88 -20.61
C ARG A 153 2.87 18.94 -19.54
#